data_4920bac9f4fd0fdd91976646b6c20f01
#
_entry.id   4920bac9f4fd0fdd91976646b6c20f01
#
_cell.length_a   1.000
_cell.length_b   1.000
_cell.length_c   1.000
_cell.angle_alpha   90.00
_cell.angle_beta   90.00
_cell.angle_gamma   90.00
#
_symmetry.space_group_name_H-M   'P 1'
#
loop_
_entity.id
_entity.type
_entity.pdbx_description
1 polymer ?
#
loop_
_entity_poly.entity_id
_entity_poly.type
_entity_poly.pdbx_seq_one_letter_code
_entity_poly.pdbx_strand_id
1 'polypeptide(L)'
;MGENSNLLLFRFDSNKSSDRDEAIYLDGKGAKVSYNFSSICQGSYNYNMKIYHNNCFVSSDVYNKCVGSDGSKIEFLIDSILDKGNSGCRMNQDTKIMFMGDVSAEICPNMLINEDDVEARHGSVIGRFNDEDLFYMMSRGIREDEAIKLMIKGIIFADLVIDDEERERILKVIDDTYHF
;
A
#
# COMPACT_ATOMS: atom_id res chain seq x y z
N MET A 1 11.31 9.78 -14.13
CA MET A 1 11.30 8.62 -15.08
C MET A 1 11.44 9.15 -16.50
N GLY A 2 12.16 8.44 -17.38
CA GLY A 2 12.36 8.84 -18.78
C GLY A 2 11.13 8.58 -19.68
N GLU A 3 11.23 9.05 -20.95
CA GLU A 3 10.15 8.92 -21.93
C GLU A 3 9.81 7.45 -22.20
N ASN A 4 8.50 7.12 -22.25
CA ASN A 4 7.93 5.79 -22.45
C ASN A 4 8.50 4.68 -21.52
N SER A 5 9.14 5.08 -20.42
CA SER A 5 9.63 4.10 -19.43
C SER A 5 8.47 3.42 -18.71
N ASN A 6 8.65 2.14 -18.38
CA ASN A 6 7.73 1.39 -17.56
C ASN A 6 8.47 0.82 -16.34
N LEU A 7 8.01 1.14 -15.14
CA LEU A 7 8.66 0.77 -13.90
C LEU A 7 7.67 0.06 -12.99
N LEU A 8 8.04 -1.14 -12.56
CA LEU A 8 7.37 -1.87 -11.50
C LEU A 8 8.23 -1.79 -10.25
N LEU A 9 7.69 -1.22 -9.19
CA LEU A 9 8.36 -1.10 -7.90
C LEU A 9 7.56 -1.84 -6.84
N PHE A 10 8.28 -2.55 -5.99
CA PHE A 10 7.75 -3.11 -4.77
C PHE A 10 8.61 -2.67 -3.59
N ARG A 11 7.95 -2.41 -2.47
CA ARG A 11 8.61 -2.13 -1.19
C ARG A 11 7.84 -2.76 -0.04
N PHE A 12 8.58 -3.38 0.86
CA PHE A 12 8.05 -3.91 2.11
C PHE A 12 8.77 -3.29 3.31
N ASP A 13 8.00 -2.91 4.33
CA ASP A 13 8.51 -2.37 5.59
C ASP A 13 7.86 -3.04 6.79
N SER A 14 8.64 -3.30 7.84
CA SER A 14 8.18 -3.94 9.08
C SER A 14 8.76 -3.29 10.33
N ASN A 15 8.95 -1.98 10.29
CA ASN A 15 9.49 -1.22 11.42
C ASN A 15 8.44 -1.04 12.52
N LYS A 16 8.89 -1.06 13.78
CA LYS A 16 8.01 -0.78 14.92
C LYS A 16 7.47 0.65 14.91
N SER A 17 8.30 1.60 14.49
CA SER A 17 7.91 3.00 14.26
C SER A 17 8.73 3.55 13.11
N SER A 18 8.10 4.30 12.21
CA SER A 18 8.76 4.89 11.05
C SER A 18 8.05 6.16 10.60
N ASP A 19 8.84 7.16 10.23
CA ASP A 19 8.40 8.27 9.41
C ASP A 19 9.06 8.09 8.04
N ARG A 20 8.23 8.01 6.99
CA ARG A 20 8.70 7.74 5.64
C ARG A 20 8.12 8.74 4.65
N ASP A 21 9.01 9.42 3.95
CA ASP A 21 8.67 10.30 2.85
C ASP A 21 9.19 9.70 1.54
N GLU A 22 8.32 9.60 0.55
CA GLU A 22 8.66 9.10 -0.78
C GLU A 22 8.11 10.03 -1.86
N ALA A 23 8.85 10.14 -2.97
CA ALA A 23 8.41 10.88 -4.13
C ALA A 23 8.73 10.15 -5.43
N ILE A 24 7.76 10.14 -6.35
CA ILE A 24 7.91 9.61 -7.70
C ILE A 24 7.67 10.74 -8.69
N TYR A 25 8.60 10.91 -9.64
CA TYR A 25 8.51 11.93 -10.69
C TYR A 25 8.37 11.26 -12.05
N LEU A 26 7.24 11.49 -12.72
CA LEU A 26 6.96 11.01 -14.07
C LEU A 26 7.23 12.14 -15.06
N ASP A 27 8.52 12.41 -15.36
CA ASP A 27 8.96 13.53 -16.18
C ASP A 27 8.97 13.22 -17.67
N GLY A 28 9.08 11.95 -18.04
CA GLY A 28 9.08 11.53 -19.45
C GLY A 28 7.66 11.31 -19.98
N LYS A 29 7.37 11.83 -21.17
CA LYS A 29 6.11 11.58 -21.86
C LYS A 29 5.83 10.08 -21.96
N GLY A 30 4.61 9.67 -21.62
CA GLY A 30 4.19 8.25 -21.65
C GLY A 30 4.84 7.35 -20.60
N ALA A 31 5.53 7.91 -19.60
CA ALA A 31 6.11 7.13 -18.51
C ALA A 31 5.01 6.48 -17.68
N LYS A 32 5.26 5.24 -17.23
CA LYS A 32 4.31 4.45 -16.43
C LYS A 32 4.98 3.91 -15.19
N VAL A 33 4.30 3.98 -14.05
CA VAL A 33 4.73 3.33 -12.82
C VAL A 33 3.61 2.49 -12.24
N SER A 34 3.95 1.28 -11.80
CA SER A 34 3.15 0.49 -10.86
C SER A 34 3.96 0.36 -9.58
N TYR A 35 3.44 0.91 -8.50
CA TYR A 35 4.10 0.94 -7.21
C TYR A 35 3.26 0.19 -6.19
N ASN A 36 3.85 -0.83 -5.58
CA ASN A 36 3.24 -1.62 -4.52
C ASN A 36 4.02 -1.41 -3.23
N PHE A 37 3.38 -0.84 -2.23
CA PHE A 37 3.90 -0.71 -0.89
C PHE A 37 3.11 -1.61 0.06
N SER A 38 3.84 -2.41 0.85
CA SER A 38 3.22 -3.23 1.90
C SER A 38 3.96 -3.03 3.21
N SER A 39 3.25 -2.98 4.32
CA SER A 39 3.88 -2.79 5.63
C SER A 39 3.17 -3.53 6.75
N ILE A 40 3.95 -3.84 7.80
CA ILE A 40 3.45 -4.32 9.09
C ILE A 40 3.85 -3.30 10.14
N CYS A 41 2.86 -2.75 10.85
CA CYS A 41 3.06 -1.71 11.85
C CYS A 41 2.76 -2.25 13.26
N GLN A 42 3.74 -2.07 14.17
CA GLN A 42 3.61 -2.44 15.59
C GLN A 42 3.72 -1.22 16.54
N GLY A 43 3.69 0.00 16.01
CA GLY A 43 3.84 1.23 16.78
C GLY A 43 3.32 2.44 16.02
N SER A 44 4.08 3.51 15.84
CA SER A 44 3.68 4.69 15.07
C SER A 44 4.27 4.66 13.68
N TYR A 45 3.44 4.76 12.65
CA TYR A 45 3.85 4.73 11.26
C TYR A 45 3.22 5.88 10.47
N ASN A 46 4.05 6.85 10.06
CA ASN A 46 3.65 7.95 9.20
C ASN A 46 4.26 7.73 7.81
N TYR A 47 3.40 7.62 6.81
CA TYR A 47 3.82 7.41 5.43
C TYR A 47 3.28 8.53 4.54
N ASN A 48 4.20 9.31 3.97
CA ASN A 48 3.89 10.40 3.05
C ASN A 48 4.42 10.04 1.67
N MET A 49 3.54 9.97 0.68
CA MET A 49 3.92 9.68 -0.70
C MET A 49 3.43 10.78 -1.63
N LYS A 50 4.30 11.24 -2.52
CA LYS A 50 3.95 12.21 -3.57
C LYS A 50 4.27 11.66 -4.94
N ILE A 51 3.32 11.74 -5.86
CA ILE A 51 3.47 11.30 -7.24
C ILE A 51 3.25 12.50 -8.15
N TYR A 52 4.29 12.94 -8.84
CA TYR A 52 4.26 14.08 -9.76
C TYR A 52 4.10 13.60 -11.19
N HIS A 53 3.01 14.02 -11.83
CA HIS A 53 2.71 13.73 -13.24
C HIS A 53 3.13 14.93 -14.07
N ASN A 54 4.42 15.00 -14.41
CA ASN A 54 5.07 16.18 -15.00
C ASN A 54 5.04 16.20 -16.53
N ASN A 55 4.34 15.27 -17.18
CA ASN A 55 4.26 15.23 -18.63
C ASN A 55 2.95 14.58 -19.10
N CYS A 56 2.66 14.69 -20.41
CA CYS A 56 1.47 14.09 -21.02
C CYS A 56 1.54 12.57 -21.10
N PHE A 57 0.35 11.92 -21.04
CA PHE A 57 0.15 10.48 -21.20
C PHE A 57 0.91 9.62 -20.18
N VAL A 58 1.29 10.19 -19.05
CA VAL A 58 1.89 9.42 -17.97
C VAL A 58 0.82 8.67 -17.16
N SER A 59 1.21 7.55 -16.55
CA SER A 59 0.28 6.81 -15.69
C SER A 59 0.93 6.29 -14.43
N SER A 60 0.16 6.31 -13.33
CA SER A 60 0.53 5.70 -12.06
C SER A 60 -0.56 4.78 -11.54
N ASP A 61 -0.18 3.57 -11.16
CA ASP A 61 -0.98 2.65 -10.37
C ASP A 61 -0.26 2.45 -9.03
N VAL A 62 -0.87 2.92 -7.94
CA VAL A 62 -0.28 2.92 -6.59
C VAL A 62 -1.15 2.11 -5.66
N TYR A 63 -0.56 1.09 -5.05
CA TYR A 63 -1.21 0.18 -4.12
C TYR A 63 -0.47 0.18 -2.79
N ASN A 64 -1.13 0.68 -1.74
CA ASN A 64 -0.56 0.73 -0.40
C ASN A 64 -1.33 -0.22 0.52
N LYS A 65 -0.63 -1.07 1.24
CA LYS A 65 -1.22 -2.03 2.16
C LYS A 65 -0.50 -1.96 3.50
N CYS A 66 -1.25 -1.91 4.57
CA CYS A 66 -0.69 -1.95 5.91
C CYS A 66 -1.49 -2.89 6.80
N VAL A 67 -0.79 -3.67 7.59
CA VAL A 67 -1.36 -4.44 8.69
C VAL A 67 -0.90 -3.85 10.00
N GLY A 68 -1.85 -3.34 10.80
CA GLY A 68 -1.62 -2.78 12.12
C GLY A 68 -1.82 -3.81 13.22
N SER A 69 -0.91 -3.84 14.19
CA SER A 69 -1.05 -4.60 15.44
C SER A 69 -1.68 -3.73 16.53
N ASP A 70 -2.16 -4.35 17.58
CA ASP A 70 -2.76 -3.66 18.74
C ASP A 70 -1.88 -2.52 19.26
N GLY A 71 -2.48 -1.37 19.58
CA GLY A 71 -1.82 -0.15 20.04
C GLY A 71 -1.13 0.65 18.93
N SER A 72 -1.21 0.28 17.67
CA SER A 72 -0.58 1.02 16.56
C SER A 72 -1.28 2.33 16.25
N LYS A 73 -0.48 3.30 15.76
CA LYS A 73 -0.96 4.52 15.12
C LYS A 73 -0.43 4.60 13.69
N ILE A 74 -1.34 4.70 12.70
CA ILE A 74 -0.99 4.61 11.27
C ILE A 74 -1.59 5.81 10.55
N GLU A 75 -0.74 6.59 9.89
CA GLU A 75 -1.16 7.75 9.10
C GLU A 75 -0.54 7.64 7.70
N PHE A 76 -1.41 7.58 6.66
CA PHE A 76 -1.01 7.54 5.26
C PHE A 76 -1.51 8.78 4.53
N LEU A 77 -0.59 9.60 4.04
CA LEU A 77 -0.86 10.75 3.18
C LEU A 77 -0.32 10.45 1.77
N ILE A 78 -1.22 10.39 0.79
CA ILE A 78 -0.88 10.02 -0.59
C ILE A 78 -1.35 11.13 -1.52
N ASP A 79 -0.40 11.88 -2.07
CA ASP A 79 -0.67 12.99 -2.99
C ASP A 79 -0.35 12.59 -4.43
N SER A 80 -1.33 12.64 -5.33
CA SER A 80 -1.10 12.64 -6.78
C SER A 80 -1.26 14.06 -7.32
N ILE A 81 -0.23 14.56 -7.99
CA ILE A 81 -0.12 15.95 -8.42
C ILE A 81 -0.03 16.01 -9.94
N LEU A 82 -0.92 16.77 -10.56
CA LEU A 82 -0.97 17.00 -12.00
C LEU A 82 -1.22 18.47 -12.30
N ASP A 83 -0.25 19.12 -12.88
CA ASP A 83 -0.37 20.51 -13.32
C ASP A 83 -0.96 20.62 -14.72
N LYS A 84 -1.52 21.81 -15.02
CA LYS A 84 -2.13 22.15 -16.30
C LYS A 84 -1.14 21.97 -17.46
N GLY A 85 -1.64 21.42 -18.58
CA GLY A 85 -0.88 21.18 -19.80
C GLY A 85 -0.32 19.76 -19.92
N ASN A 86 -0.51 18.90 -18.91
CA ASN A 86 -0.10 17.49 -18.90
C ASN A 86 -1.30 16.57 -19.17
N SER A 87 -1.87 16.64 -20.38
CA SER A 87 -3.09 15.93 -20.75
C SER A 87 -2.89 14.41 -20.94
N GLY A 88 -4.01 13.67 -20.93
CA GLY A 88 -4.06 12.23 -21.21
C GLY A 88 -3.45 11.36 -20.09
N CYS A 89 -3.35 11.88 -18.89
CA CYS A 89 -2.77 11.17 -17.75
C CYS A 89 -3.79 10.21 -17.08
N ARG A 90 -3.26 9.14 -16.49
CA ARG A 90 -4.05 8.21 -15.69
C ARG A 90 -3.44 8.02 -14.30
N MET A 91 -4.25 8.17 -13.26
CA MET A 91 -3.86 8.02 -11.86
C MET A 91 -4.81 7.07 -11.15
N ASN A 92 -4.25 6.10 -10.47
CA ASN A 92 -4.98 5.21 -9.59
C ASN A 92 -4.25 5.08 -8.26
N GLN A 93 -4.96 5.36 -7.16
CA GLN A 93 -4.48 5.15 -5.80
C GLN A 93 -5.43 4.16 -5.11
N ASP A 94 -4.90 3.10 -4.54
CA ASP A 94 -5.64 2.17 -3.71
C ASP A 94 -4.87 1.93 -2.41
N THR A 95 -5.49 2.26 -1.27
CA THR A 95 -4.84 2.18 0.03
C THR A 95 -5.70 1.39 1.00
N LYS A 96 -5.12 0.35 1.58
CA LYS A 96 -5.81 -0.55 2.51
C LYS A 96 -5.04 -0.71 3.81
N ILE A 97 -5.68 -0.35 4.92
CA ILE A 97 -5.17 -0.62 6.28
C ILE A 97 -6.11 -1.62 6.94
N MET A 98 -5.56 -2.78 7.29
CA MET A 98 -6.27 -3.79 8.07
C MET A 98 -5.59 -3.97 9.42
N PHE A 99 -6.34 -4.24 10.48
CA PHE A 99 -5.76 -4.34 11.81
C PHE A 99 -6.49 -5.31 12.73
N MET A 100 -5.78 -5.69 13.79
CA MET A 100 -6.30 -6.42 14.95
C MET A 100 -6.11 -5.58 16.21
N GLY A 101 -7.03 -5.71 17.16
CA GLY A 101 -6.98 -4.97 18.42
C GLY A 101 -7.43 -3.50 18.26
N ASP A 102 -6.88 -2.62 19.08
CA ASP A 102 -7.19 -1.18 19.10
C ASP A 102 -6.11 -0.41 18.34
N VAL A 103 -6.47 0.14 17.19
CA VAL A 103 -5.56 0.84 16.27
C VAL A 103 -6.16 2.18 15.86
N SER A 104 -5.34 3.23 15.93
CA SER A 104 -5.67 4.52 15.32
C SER A 104 -5.13 4.54 13.89
N ALA A 105 -6.01 4.62 12.89
CA ALA A 105 -5.61 4.62 11.49
C ALA A 105 -6.28 5.76 10.71
N GLU A 106 -5.50 6.44 9.87
CA GLU A 106 -5.95 7.50 8.98
C GLU A 106 -5.36 7.31 7.58
N ILE A 107 -6.18 7.55 6.55
CA ILE A 107 -5.75 7.60 5.15
C ILE A 107 -6.26 8.91 4.56
N CYS A 108 -5.33 9.72 4.04
CA CYS A 108 -5.62 10.96 3.32
C CYS A 108 -5.18 10.83 1.85
N PRO A 109 -6.03 10.30 0.96
CA PRO A 109 -5.74 10.23 -0.46
C PRO A 109 -6.09 11.56 -1.13
N ASN A 110 -5.10 12.29 -1.62
CA ASN A 110 -5.30 13.57 -2.30
C ASN A 110 -4.99 13.44 -3.79
N MET A 111 -5.84 14.08 -4.60
CA MET A 111 -5.62 14.25 -6.03
C MET A 111 -5.67 15.73 -6.37
N LEU A 112 -4.48 16.34 -6.52
CA LEU A 112 -4.30 17.75 -6.82
C LEU A 112 -4.19 17.91 -8.34
N ILE A 113 -5.35 18.02 -9.01
CA ILE A 113 -5.47 17.94 -10.46
C ILE A 113 -5.90 19.29 -11.02
N ASN A 114 -5.08 19.87 -11.90
CA ASN A 114 -5.35 21.11 -12.60
C ASN A 114 -5.57 20.92 -14.11
N GLU A 115 -5.83 19.69 -14.57
CA GLU A 115 -6.01 19.32 -15.99
C GLU A 115 -7.36 18.62 -16.17
N ASP A 116 -8.04 18.87 -17.30
CA ASP A 116 -9.37 18.35 -17.59
C ASP A 116 -9.33 16.97 -18.29
N ASP A 117 -8.31 16.73 -19.11
CA ASP A 117 -8.11 15.47 -19.86
C ASP A 117 -7.32 14.46 -19.00
N VAL A 118 -8.00 13.87 -18.03
CA VAL A 118 -7.40 12.95 -17.06
C VAL A 118 -8.37 11.86 -16.63
N GLU A 119 -7.86 10.65 -16.39
CA GLU A 119 -8.55 9.59 -15.68
C GLU A 119 -7.93 9.44 -14.28
N ALA A 120 -8.70 9.74 -13.22
CA ALA A 120 -8.21 9.71 -11.85
C ALA A 120 -9.16 8.95 -10.95
N ARG A 121 -8.61 8.02 -10.14
CA ARG A 121 -9.37 7.23 -9.18
C ARG A 121 -8.59 7.08 -7.87
N HIS A 122 -9.30 7.09 -6.75
CA HIS A 122 -8.76 6.62 -5.49
C HIS A 122 -9.73 5.68 -4.78
N GLY A 123 -9.19 4.72 -4.06
CA GLY A 123 -9.91 3.84 -3.13
C GLY A 123 -9.18 3.82 -1.79
N SER A 124 -9.95 3.82 -0.70
CA SER A 124 -9.37 3.74 0.65
C SER A 124 -10.22 2.84 1.53
N VAL A 125 -9.58 1.93 2.23
CA VAL A 125 -10.23 1.00 3.16
C VAL A 125 -9.45 0.99 4.47
N ILE A 126 -10.15 1.26 5.56
CA ILE A 126 -9.67 1.02 6.92
C ILE A 126 -10.64 0.05 7.58
N GLY A 127 -10.13 -1.06 8.09
CA GLY A 127 -10.98 -2.07 8.69
C GLY A 127 -10.26 -3.03 9.63
N ARG A 128 -11.05 -3.70 10.45
CA ARG A 128 -10.59 -4.83 11.25
C ARG A 128 -10.64 -6.10 10.43
N PHE A 129 -9.78 -7.06 10.78
CA PHE A 129 -9.97 -8.43 10.30
C PHE A 129 -11.32 -8.95 10.81
N ASN A 130 -12.00 -9.73 9.94
CA ASN A 130 -13.31 -10.25 10.27
C ASN A 130 -13.19 -11.41 11.28
N ASP A 131 -13.81 -11.27 12.44
CA ASP A 131 -13.83 -12.30 13.48
C ASP A 131 -14.57 -13.58 13.02
N GLU A 132 -15.55 -13.46 12.10
CA GLU A 132 -16.24 -14.61 11.52
C GLU A 132 -15.31 -15.45 10.63
N ASP A 133 -14.43 -14.80 9.84
CA ASP A 133 -13.45 -15.50 9.02
C ASP A 133 -12.41 -16.21 9.90
N LEU A 134 -11.97 -15.56 10.98
CA LEU A 134 -11.08 -16.17 11.97
C LEU A 134 -11.75 -17.38 12.62
N PHE A 135 -12.97 -17.23 13.13
CA PHE A 135 -13.74 -18.31 13.70
C PHE A 135 -13.97 -19.47 12.73
N TYR A 136 -14.28 -19.18 11.47
CA TYR A 136 -14.44 -20.20 10.44
C TYR A 136 -13.17 -21.03 10.24
N MET A 137 -12.01 -20.40 10.13
CA MET A 137 -10.73 -21.10 9.99
C MET A 137 -10.44 -21.97 11.23
N MET A 138 -10.66 -21.44 12.43
CA MET A 138 -10.49 -22.19 13.68
C MET A 138 -11.45 -23.39 13.77
N SER A 139 -12.68 -23.24 13.30
CA SER A 139 -13.67 -24.36 13.27
C SER A 139 -13.26 -25.50 12.32
N ARG A 140 -12.34 -25.21 11.38
CA ARG A 140 -11.73 -26.19 10.47
C ARG A 140 -10.44 -26.80 11.00
N GLY A 141 -10.07 -26.47 12.25
CA GLY A 141 -8.91 -27.04 12.93
C GLY A 141 -7.60 -26.27 12.70
N ILE A 142 -7.66 -25.08 12.10
CA ILE A 142 -6.51 -24.19 12.01
C ILE A 142 -6.36 -23.50 13.35
N ARG A 143 -5.14 -23.48 13.92
CA ARG A 143 -4.89 -22.78 15.17
C ARG A 143 -5.05 -21.25 14.93
N GLU A 144 -5.41 -20.54 16.00
CA GLU A 144 -5.65 -19.10 15.94
C GLU A 144 -4.47 -18.32 15.38
N ASP A 145 -3.26 -18.59 15.86
CA ASP A 145 -2.03 -17.95 15.39
C ASP A 145 -1.77 -18.20 13.89
N GLU A 146 -2.03 -19.41 13.41
CA GLU A 146 -1.90 -19.77 12.00
C GLU A 146 -2.98 -19.09 11.13
N ALA A 147 -4.21 -19.01 11.63
CA ALA A 147 -5.30 -18.34 10.93
C ALA A 147 -5.03 -16.84 10.79
N ILE A 148 -4.56 -16.18 11.85
CA ILE A 148 -4.14 -14.77 11.80
C ILE A 148 -3.04 -14.55 10.76
N LYS A 149 -1.99 -15.38 10.76
CA LYS A 149 -0.91 -15.30 9.78
C LYS A 149 -1.41 -15.48 8.35
N LEU A 150 -2.37 -16.38 8.12
CA LEU A 150 -2.98 -16.56 6.80
C LEU A 150 -3.75 -15.33 6.34
N MET A 151 -4.50 -14.68 7.23
CA MET A 151 -5.22 -13.44 6.92
C MET A 151 -4.25 -12.31 6.57
N ILE A 152 -3.16 -12.16 7.33
CA ILE A 152 -2.10 -11.16 7.06
C ILE A 152 -1.44 -11.43 5.71
N LYS A 153 -1.06 -12.68 5.44
CA LYS A 153 -0.47 -13.10 4.16
C LYS A 153 -1.41 -12.79 3.00
N GLY A 154 -2.73 -12.99 3.18
CA GLY A 154 -3.75 -12.64 2.19
C GLY A 154 -3.79 -11.14 1.86
N ILE A 155 -3.55 -10.25 2.82
CA ILE A 155 -3.49 -8.80 2.57
C ILE A 155 -2.17 -8.41 1.93
N ILE A 156 -1.04 -8.83 2.51
CA ILE A 156 0.30 -8.41 2.09
C ILE A 156 0.61 -8.88 0.67
N PHE A 157 0.24 -10.11 0.31
CA PHE A 157 0.56 -10.71 -0.99
C PHE A 157 -0.54 -10.55 -2.05
N ALA A 158 -1.69 -9.94 -1.74
CA ALA A 158 -2.74 -9.74 -2.73
C ALA A 158 -2.19 -8.92 -3.92
N ASP A 159 -2.39 -9.44 -5.14
CA ASP A 159 -2.01 -8.79 -6.41
C ASP A 159 -0.51 -8.41 -6.51
N LEU A 160 0.34 -9.06 -5.73
CA LEU A 160 1.76 -8.76 -5.66
C LEU A 160 2.56 -9.75 -6.52
N VAL A 161 3.37 -9.21 -7.43
CA VAL A 161 4.32 -9.97 -8.23
C VAL A 161 5.73 -9.67 -7.70
N ILE A 162 6.30 -10.61 -6.98
CA ILE A 162 7.65 -10.55 -6.42
C ILE A 162 8.34 -11.90 -6.64
N ASP A 163 9.68 -11.91 -6.55
CA ASP A 163 10.44 -13.14 -6.62
C ASP A 163 10.33 -13.99 -5.34
N ASP A 164 10.79 -15.21 -5.40
CA ASP A 164 10.69 -16.17 -4.30
C ASP A 164 11.56 -15.75 -3.10
N GLU A 165 12.71 -15.12 -3.32
CA GLU A 165 13.60 -14.65 -2.25
C GLU A 165 12.93 -13.55 -1.40
N GLU A 166 12.36 -12.56 -2.05
CA GLU A 166 11.64 -11.49 -1.36
C GLU A 166 10.38 -12.02 -0.67
N ARG A 167 9.67 -12.97 -1.30
CA ARG A 167 8.53 -13.65 -0.70
C ARG A 167 8.90 -14.37 0.60
N GLU A 168 9.95 -15.16 0.59
CA GLU A 168 10.44 -15.88 1.77
C GLU A 168 10.88 -14.92 2.88
N ARG A 169 11.53 -13.80 2.52
CA ARG A 169 11.91 -12.75 3.46
C ARG A 169 10.70 -12.18 4.19
N ILE A 170 9.62 -11.86 3.47
CA ILE A 170 8.38 -11.32 4.03
C ILE A 170 7.68 -12.37 4.89
N LEU A 171 7.60 -13.61 4.44
CA LEU A 171 7.00 -14.71 5.21
C LEU A 171 7.68 -14.87 6.56
N LYS A 172 9.01 -14.82 6.57
CA LYS A 172 9.79 -14.90 7.82
C LYS A 172 9.44 -13.73 8.76
N VAL A 173 9.33 -12.51 8.24
CA VAL A 173 8.94 -11.35 9.06
C VAL A 173 7.55 -11.52 9.64
N ILE A 174 6.56 -12.02 8.87
CA ILE A 174 5.22 -12.29 9.37
C ILE A 174 5.27 -13.35 10.49
N ASP A 175 6.01 -14.43 10.26
CA ASP A 175 6.13 -15.51 11.22
C ASP A 175 6.84 -15.07 12.51
N ASP A 176 7.87 -14.23 12.42
CA ASP A 176 8.60 -13.68 13.58
C ASP A 176 7.79 -12.61 14.35
N THR A 177 6.90 -11.88 13.66
CA THR A 177 6.09 -10.81 14.27
C THR A 177 4.89 -11.34 15.04
N TYR A 178 4.24 -12.38 14.55
CA TYR A 178 2.99 -12.92 15.08
C TYR A 178 3.20 -14.34 15.68
N HIS A 179 4.17 -14.47 16.56
CA HIS A 179 4.32 -15.64 17.44
C HIS A 179 3.48 -15.43 18.71
N PHE A 180 2.47 -16.29 18.91
CA PHE A 180 1.66 -16.37 20.11
C PHE A 180 1.90 -17.70 20.85
#